data_e4270b738eb896e7402e4bdbcf722f68
#
_entry.id   e4270b738eb896e7402e4bdbcf722f68
#
_cell.length_a   1.000
_cell.length_b   1.000
_cell.length_c   1.000
_cell.angle_alpha   90.00
_cell.angle_beta   90.00
_cell.angle_gamma   90.00
#
_symmetry.space_group_name_H-M   'P 1'
#
loop_
_entity.id
_entity.type
_entity.pdbx_description
1 polymer ?
#
loop_
_entity_poly.entity_id
_entity_poly.type
_entity_poly.pdbx_seq_one_letter_code
_entity_poly.pdbx_strand_id
1 'polypeptide(L)'
;MALNALLLAARRAFGFCVENRESHGTVRRVSSREPHLPDLHFVEKCIEHDESALAQLRSNYGGPVAAYLVKAGATGAEARETADSLWADLLLPRPDGTVRLQRYDGSCALLTWLNTVAFNALLTRKRIDGRREKRFLSRDAGGHAEAADEENEPVEFPLLELLREAVEFAFADCPAEDFVLLQLEHYDQLERGELARMFGCSKATVSRMLSSARTGVSEATMNFLRQRDPWLELKWEDFLELCRTATPAFFGTIDE
;
A
#
# COMPACT_ATOMS: atom_id res chain seq x y z
N MET A 1 -5.64 16.13 -2.05
CA MET A 1 -5.00 16.10 -0.71
C MET A 1 -3.95 15.01 -0.59
N ALA A 2 -4.22 13.72 -0.87
CA ALA A 2 -3.20 12.66 -0.74
C ALA A 2 -1.94 12.88 -1.63
N LEU A 3 -2.10 13.33 -2.86
CA LEU A 3 -0.97 13.62 -3.76
C LEU A 3 -0.11 14.79 -3.26
N ASN A 4 -0.70 15.77 -2.56
CA ASN A 4 0.05 16.86 -1.92
C ASN A 4 0.96 16.35 -0.80
N ALA A 5 0.46 15.42 0.01
CA ALA A 5 1.24 14.79 1.07
C ALA A 5 2.41 13.98 0.50
N LEU A 6 2.19 13.27 -0.61
CA LEU A 6 3.22 12.51 -1.32
C LEU A 6 4.31 13.42 -1.92
N LEU A 7 3.91 14.55 -2.52
CA LEU A 7 4.85 15.54 -3.06
C LEU A 7 5.67 16.24 -1.96
N LEU A 8 5.05 16.50 -0.79
CA LEU A 8 5.75 17.02 0.38
C LEU A 8 6.79 16.03 0.92
N ALA A 9 6.46 14.74 0.96
CA ALA A 9 7.39 13.70 1.36
C ALA A 9 8.55 13.58 0.39
N ALA A 10 8.27 13.54 -0.91
CA ALA A 10 9.30 13.51 -1.94
C ALA A 10 10.25 14.72 -1.83
N ARG A 11 9.72 15.93 -1.58
CA ARG A 11 10.53 17.14 -1.40
C ARG A 11 11.45 17.07 -0.18
N ARG A 12 10.98 16.50 0.95
CA ARG A 12 11.79 16.33 2.17
C ARG A 12 12.89 15.30 1.96
N ALA A 13 12.59 14.18 1.28
CA ALA A 13 13.54 13.12 0.99
C ALA A 13 14.63 13.57 0.00
N PHE A 14 14.29 14.42 -0.96
CA PHE A 14 15.22 14.85 -2.01
C PHE A 14 15.91 16.19 -1.73
N GLY A 15 15.73 16.82 -0.55
CA GLY A 15 16.33 18.10 -0.14
C GLY A 15 16.85 18.89 -1.34
N PHE A 16 16.15 19.92 -1.77
CA PHE A 16 16.30 20.64 -3.02
C PHE A 16 17.76 20.88 -3.40
N CYS A 17 18.38 19.90 -4.05
CA CYS A 17 19.67 20.02 -4.73
C CYS A 17 19.45 19.65 -6.18
N VAL A 18 19.27 20.66 -7.02
CA VAL A 18 19.43 20.55 -8.47
C VAL A 18 20.92 20.51 -8.74
N GLU A 19 21.57 19.44 -8.39
CA GLU A 19 22.93 19.14 -8.83
C GLU A 19 23.03 17.69 -9.29
N ASN A 20 23.28 17.57 -10.58
CA ASN A 20 23.84 16.44 -11.32
C ASN A 20 23.31 15.03 -10.97
N ARG A 21 22.27 14.61 -11.71
CA ARG A 21 21.88 13.21 -11.77
C ARG A 21 22.85 12.43 -12.66
N GLU A 22 23.84 11.85 -12.05
CA GLU A 22 24.44 10.63 -12.61
C GLU A 22 23.50 9.46 -12.28
N SER A 23 23.14 8.75 -13.32
CA SER A 23 22.23 7.61 -13.32
C SER A 23 22.65 6.53 -12.32
N HIS A 24 21.97 6.45 -11.18
CA HIS A 24 22.08 5.31 -10.27
C HIS A 24 20.86 4.39 -10.48
N GLY A 25 20.78 3.83 -11.67
CA GLY A 25 19.85 2.75 -12.00
C GLY A 25 20.45 1.39 -11.67
N THR A 26 20.58 1.04 -10.39
CA THR A 26 20.78 -0.36 -10.03
C THR A 26 19.61 -0.78 -9.15
N VAL A 27 18.50 -1.13 -9.80
CA VAL A 27 17.48 -1.97 -9.17
C VAL A 27 18.22 -3.22 -8.69
N ARG A 28 18.47 -3.31 -7.37
CA ARG A 28 18.92 -4.57 -6.78
C ARG A 28 17.88 -5.62 -7.18
N ARG A 29 18.22 -6.45 -8.16
CA ARG A 29 17.50 -7.68 -8.41
C ARG A 29 17.31 -8.34 -7.06
N VAL A 30 16.05 -8.65 -6.74
CA VAL A 30 15.72 -9.55 -5.64
C VAL A 30 16.64 -10.74 -5.81
N SER A 31 17.63 -10.82 -4.94
CA SER A 31 18.54 -11.95 -4.85
C SER A 31 17.65 -13.19 -4.80
N SER A 32 18.01 -14.22 -5.57
CA SER A 32 17.46 -15.56 -5.44
C SER A 32 17.72 -16.04 -4.02
N ARG A 33 16.85 -15.64 -3.08
CA ARG A 33 16.86 -16.17 -1.72
C ARG A 33 16.53 -17.66 -1.85
N GLU A 34 17.32 -18.48 -1.19
CA GLU A 34 16.97 -19.88 -1.02
C GLU A 34 15.54 -19.97 -0.47
N PRO A 35 14.68 -20.83 -1.02
CA PRO A 35 13.30 -20.94 -0.59
C PRO A 35 13.24 -21.31 0.90
N HIS A 36 12.26 -20.78 1.61
CA HIS A 36 11.99 -21.10 3.01
C HIS A 36 11.46 -22.53 3.14
N LEU A 37 12.35 -23.50 3.00
CA LEU A 37 12.02 -24.94 2.99
C LEU A 37 11.22 -25.41 4.22
N PRO A 38 11.54 -24.98 5.46
CA PRO A 38 10.74 -25.36 6.63
C PRO A 38 9.29 -24.88 6.52
N ASP A 39 9.07 -23.67 6.03
CA ASP A 39 7.74 -23.09 5.85
C ASP A 39 6.97 -23.82 4.74
N LEU A 40 7.63 -24.18 3.63
CA LEU A 40 7.01 -24.99 2.57
C LEU A 40 6.52 -26.33 3.08
N HIS A 41 7.38 -27.05 3.80
CA HIS A 41 7.01 -28.36 4.36
C HIS A 41 5.89 -28.25 5.40
N PHE A 42 5.86 -27.17 6.18
CA PHE A 42 4.77 -26.90 7.11
C PHE A 42 3.45 -26.63 6.36
N VAL A 43 3.51 -25.83 5.29
CA VAL A 43 2.35 -25.51 4.43
C VAL A 43 1.81 -26.78 3.74
N GLU A 44 2.68 -27.68 3.24
CA GLU A 44 2.27 -28.97 2.66
C GLU A 44 1.42 -29.79 3.65
N LYS A 45 1.85 -29.91 4.91
CA LYS A 45 1.06 -30.57 5.96
C LYS A 45 -0.30 -29.92 6.20
N CYS A 46 -0.35 -28.58 6.16
CA CYS A 46 -1.62 -27.86 6.31
C CYS A 46 -2.57 -28.14 5.13
N ILE A 47 -2.05 -28.25 3.90
CA ILE A 47 -2.82 -28.60 2.70
C ILE A 47 -3.33 -30.05 2.76
N GLU A 48 -2.53 -30.97 3.34
CA GLU A 48 -2.91 -32.35 3.59
C GLU A 48 -3.92 -32.52 4.73
N HIS A 49 -4.37 -31.42 5.33
CA HIS A 49 -5.30 -31.37 6.46
C HIS A 49 -4.78 -32.06 7.75
N ASP A 50 -3.47 -32.02 7.99
CA ASP A 50 -2.92 -32.47 9.29
C ASP A 50 -3.46 -31.57 10.42
N GLU A 51 -4.21 -32.17 11.34
CA GLU A 51 -4.89 -31.41 12.42
C GLU A 51 -3.88 -30.66 13.32
N SER A 52 -2.70 -31.27 13.56
CA SER A 52 -1.66 -30.64 14.37
C SER A 52 -1.06 -29.43 13.66
N ALA A 53 -0.78 -29.55 12.36
CA ALA A 53 -0.29 -28.43 11.55
C ALA A 53 -1.31 -27.29 11.47
N LEU A 54 -2.58 -27.61 11.28
CA LEU A 54 -3.67 -26.61 11.25
C LEU A 54 -3.85 -25.89 12.61
N ALA A 55 -3.75 -26.62 13.72
CA ALA A 55 -3.77 -26.02 15.06
C ALA A 55 -2.57 -25.10 15.28
N GLN A 56 -1.37 -25.52 14.87
CA GLN A 56 -0.16 -24.70 14.92
C GLN A 56 -0.24 -23.47 14.02
N LEU A 57 -0.80 -23.59 12.82
CA LEU A 57 -1.00 -22.46 11.92
C LEU A 57 -1.81 -21.34 12.58
N ARG A 58 -2.93 -21.70 13.20
CA ARG A 58 -3.79 -20.74 13.91
C ARG A 58 -3.13 -20.16 15.15
N SER A 59 -2.52 -20.99 15.98
CA SER A 59 -1.92 -20.57 17.25
C SER A 59 -0.68 -19.68 17.05
N ASN A 60 0.19 -20.04 16.10
CA ASN A 60 1.46 -19.34 15.88
C ASN A 60 1.31 -18.05 15.06
N TYR A 61 0.36 -18.02 14.12
CA TYR A 61 0.23 -16.90 13.18
C TYR A 61 -1.00 -16.02 13.42
N GLY A 62 -2.02 -16.50 14.13
CA GLY A 62 -3.26 -15.73 14.33
C GLY A 62 -3.03 -14.40 15.05
N GLY A 63 -2.33 -14.41 16.18
CA GLY A 63 -1.97 -13.22 16.94
C GLY A 63 -1.09 -12.25 16.16
N PRO A 64 0.06 -12.69 15.62
CA PRO A 64 0.91 -11.84 14.77
C PRO A 64 0.22 -11.21 13.58
N VAL A 65 -0.63 -11.97 12.86
CA VAL A 65 -1.41 -11.43 11.72
C VAL A 65 -2.43 -10.37 12.19
N ALA A 66 -3.15 -10.63 13.28
CA ALA A 66 -4.08 -9.64 13.83
C ALA A 66 -3.34 -8.36 14.28
N ALA A 67 -2.22 -8.48 14.96
CA ALA A 67 -1.38 -7.35 15.37
C ALA A 67 -0.86 -6.56 14.16
N TYR A 68 -0.48 -7.26 13.09
CA TYR A 68 -0.09 -6.62 11.83
C TYR A 68 -1.23 -5.80 11.23
N LEU A 69 -2.45 -6.33 11.19
CA LEU A 69 -3.62 -5.64 10.64
C LEU A 69 -4.00 -4.39 11.46
N VAL A 70 -3.87 -4.44 12.79
CA VAL A 70 -4.07 -3.25 13.65
C VAL A 70 -3.07 -2.16 13.29
N LYS A 71 -1.79 -2.51 13.13
CA LYS A 71 -0.75 -1.57 12.67
C LYS A 71 -1.04 -1.02 11.26
N ALA A 72 -1.71 -1.80 10.42
CA ALA A 72 -2.17 -1.39 9.09
C ALA A 72 -3.42 -0.49 9.10
N GLY A 73 -3.86 -0.04 10.29
CA GLY A 73 -4.99 0.87 10.44
C GLY A 73 -6.35 0.16 10.47
N ALA A 74 -6.39 -1.13 10.85
CA ALA A 74 -7.62 -1.82 11.21
C ALA A 74 -7.94 -1.60 12.69
N THR A 75 -9.22 -1.49 13.03
CA THR A 75 -9.64 -1.58 14.44
C THR A 75 -9.34 -2.98 14.99
N GLY A 76 -9.18 -3.12 16.30
CA GLY A 76 -8.92 -4.42 16.92
C GLY A 76 -10.02 -5.47 16.64
N ALA A 77 -11.26 -5.05 16.40
CA ALA A 77 -12.35 -5.92 16.01
C ALA A 77 -12.21 -6.38 14.55
N GLU A 78 -11.96 -5.45 13.61
CA GLU A 78 -11.75 -5.74 12.19
C GLU A 78 -10.54 -6.66 11.98
N ALA A 79 -9.44 -6.40 12.70
CA ALA A 79 -8.22 -7.20 12.61
C ALA A 79 -8.46 -8.66 13.04
N ARG A 80 -9.14 -8.86 14.18
CA ARG A 80 -9.49 -10.21 14.65
C ARG A 80 -10.42 -10.92 13.68
N GLU A 81 -11.51 -10.27 13.27
CA GLU A 81 -12.47 -10.87 12.35
C GLU A 81 -11.82 -11.20 10.98
N THR A 82 -10.92 -10.33 10.48
CA THR A 82 -10.17 -10.59 9.24
C THR A 82 -9.20 -11.76 9.42
N ALA A 83 -8.47 -11.82 10.53
CA ALA A 83 -7.58 -12.93 10.84
C ALA A 83 -8.35 -14.25 11.00
N ASP A 84 -9.51 -14.26 11.65
CA ASP A 84 -10.33 -15.45 11.82
C ASP A 84 -10.91 -15.95 10.50
N SER A 85 -11.38 -15.04 9.63
CA SER A 85 -11.90 -15.40 8.31
C SER A 85 -10.80 -15.86 7.34
N LEU A 86 -9.56 -15.41 7.54
CA LEU A 86 -8.42 -15.74 6.69
C LEU A 86 -8.18 -17.25 6.60
N TRP A 87 -8.31 -17.96 7.72
CA TRP A 87 -8.05 -19.41 7.76
C TRP A 87 -9.02 -20.19 6.88
N ALA A 88 -10.30 -19.78 6.87
CA ALA A 88 -11.29 -20.37 5.97
C ALA A 88 -10.93 -20.09 4.51
N ASP A 89 -10.58 -18.83 4.18
CA ASP A 89 -10.20 -18.44 2.81
C ASP A 89 -8.94 -19.15 2.30
N LEU A 90 -8.00 -19.47 3.21
CA LEU A 90 -6.75 -20.13 2.87
C LEU A 90 -6.91 -21.65 2.63
N LEU A 91 -7.83 -22.27 3.37
CA LEU A 91 -7.96 -23.74 3.44
C LEU A 91 -9.16 -24.29 2.67
N LEU A 92 -10.20 -23.47 2.41
CA LEU A 92 -11.34 -23.92 1.64
C LEU A 92 -11.02 -23.98 0.14
N PRO A 93 -11.41 -25.07 -0.52
CA PRO A 93 -11.22 -25.19 -1.96
C PRO A 93 -12.09 -24.17 -2.71
N ARG A 94 -11.51 -23.53 -3.71
CA ARG A 94 -12.19 -22.64 -4.63
C ARG A 94 -13.02 -23.44 -5.65
N PRO A 95 -13.89 -22.77 -6.44
CA PRO A 95 -14.66 -23.43 -7.49
C PRO A 95 -13.83 -24.20 -8.51
N ASP A 96 -12.55 -23.81 -8.68
CA ASP A 96 -11.56 -24.49 -9.54
C ASP A 96 -10.85 -25.67 -8.85
N GLY A 97 -11.21 -25.97 -7.60
CA GLY A 97 -10.60 -27.02 -6.78
C GLY A 97 -9.25 -26.64 -6.16
N THR A 98 -8.74 -25.44 -6.39
CA THR A 98 -7.47 -25.00 -5.80
C THR A 98 -7.66 -24.43 -4.38
N VAL A 99 -6.68 -24.62 -3.52
CA VAL A 99 -6.62 -24.05 -2.18
C VAL A 99 -5.68 -22.84 -2.20
N ARG A 100 -6.09 -21.72 -1.62
CA ARG A 100 -5.29 -20.49 -1.68
C ARG A 100 -3.90 -20.65 -1.05
N LEU A 101 -3.78 -21.47 -0.03
CA LEU A 101 -2.52 -21.77 0.64
C LEU A 101 -1.48 -22.41 -0.29
N GLN A 102 -1.92 -23.13 -1.36
CA GLN A 102 -1.03 -23.69 -2.39
C GLN A 102 -0.28 -22.61 -3.20
N ARG A 103 -0.68 -21.36 -3.11
CA ARG A 103 0.01 -20.25 -3.81
C ARG A 103 1.29 -19.81 -3.09
N TYR A 104 1.52 -20.25 -1.85
CA TYR A 104 2.76 -19.97 -1.16
C TYR A 104 3.90 -20.77 -1.79
N ASP A 105 4.94 -20.07 -2.25
CA ASP A 105 6.07 -20.66 -3.01
C ASP A 105 7.40 -20.66 -2.22
N GLY A 106 7.39 -20.22 -0.96
CA GLY A 106 8.59 -20.11 -0.13
C GLY A 106 9.53 -18.96 -0.48
N SER A 107 9.14 -18.04 -1.35
CA SER A 107 9.98 -16.88 -1.73
C SER A 107 10.23 -15.91 -0.59
N CYS A 108 9.38 -15.93 0.44
CA CYS A 108 9.53 -15.16 1.69
C CYS A 108 9.07 -16.01 2.87
N ALA A 109 9.32 -15.55 4.11
CA ALA A 109 8.81 -16.21 5.31
C ALA A 109 7.29 -16.31 5.28
N LEU A 110 6.73 -17.43 5.77
CA LEU A 110 5.28 -17.68 5.76
C LEU A 110 4.49 -16.56 6.46
N LEU A 111 4.99 -16.01 7.57
CA LEU A 111 4.36 -14.89 8.26
C LEU A 111 4.24 -13.66 7.34
N THR A 112 5.28 -13.33 6.60
CA THR A 112 5.27 -12.21 5.66
C THR A 112 4.20 -12.39 4.59
N TRP A 113 4.12 -13.58 3.99
CA TRP A 113 3.10 -13.90 3.02
C TRP A 113 1.68 -13.85 3.60
N LEU A 114 1.47 -14.41 4.80
CA LEU A 114 0.19 -14.37 5.51
C LEU A 114 -0.25 -12.94 5.80
N ASN A 115 0.67 -12.08 6.23
CA ASN A 115 0.40 -10.65 6.47
C ASN A 115 -0.08 -9.96 5.19
N THR A 116 0.58 -10.19 4.06
CA THR A 116 0.16 -9.64 2.76
C THR A 116 -1.22 -10.14 2.35
N VAL A 117 -1.48 -11.44 2.50
CA VAL A 117 -2.79 -12.02 2.15
C VAL A 117 -3.91 -11.48 3.06
N ALA A 118 -3.64 -11.36 4.36
CA ALA A 118 -4.57 -10.79 5.33
C ALA A 118 -4.87 -9.32 5.04
N PHE A 119 -3.84 -8.56 4.67
CA PHE A 119 -4.00 -7.16 4.29
C PHE A 119 -4.85 -6.99 3.03
N ASN A 120 -4.64 -7.81 2.01
CA ASN A 120 -5.48 -7.83 0.81
C ASN A 120 -6.96 -8.17 1.14
N ALA A 121 -7.19 -9.07 2.11
CA ALA A 121 -8.53 -9.39 2.59
C ALA A 121 -9.18 -8.18 3.30
N LEU A 122 -8.43 -7.49 4.17
CA LEU A 122 -8.87 -6.25 4.84
C LEU A 122 -9.25 -5.17 3.82
N LEU A 123 -8.39 -4.90 2.82
CA LEU A 123 -8.66 -3.93 1.76
C LEU A 123 -9.93 -4.27 0.99
N THR A 124 -10.11 -5.55 0.64
CA THR A 124 -11.30 -6.01 -0.07
C THR A 124 -12.56 -5.77 0.76
N ARG A 125 -12.50 -6.04 2.07
CA ARG A 125 -13.58 -5.79 3.02
C ARG A 125 -13.92 -4.31 3.12
N LYS A 126 -12.92 -3.43 3.35
CA LYS A 126 -13.13 -1.98 3.39
C LYS A 126 -13.75 -1.44 2.10
N ARG A 127 -13.38 -1.96 0.92
CA ARG A 127 -14.02 -1.60 -0.35
C ARG A 127 -15.50 -2.00 -0.41
N ILE A 128 -15.86 -3.17 0.12
CA ILE A 128 -17.25 -3.65 0.15
C ILE A 128 -18.08 -2.78 1.10
N ASP A 129 -17.56 -2.52 2.28
CA ASP A 129 -18.26 -1.74 3.32
C ASP A 129 -18.39 -0.27 2.90
N GLY A 130 -17.34 0.35 2.35
CA GLY A 130 -17.44 1.69 1.79
C GLY A 130 -18.41 1.82 0.62
N ARG A 131 -18.62 0.76 -0.19
CA ARG A 131 -19.68 0.74 -1.22
C ARG A 131 -21.07 0.59 -0.61
N ARG A 132 -21.21 -0.16 0.50
CA ARG A 132 -22.46 -0.28 1.24
C ARG A 132 -22.82 1.06 1.90
N GLU A 133 -21.87 1.69 2.56
CA GLU A 133 -22.02 2.98 3.24
C GLU A 133 -22.41 4.08 2.25
N LYS A 134 -21.76 4.17 1.09
CA LYS A 134 -22.16 5.10 0.01
C LYS A 134 -23.59 4.85 -0.51
N ARG A 135 -24.08 3.60 -0.52
CA ARG A 135 -25.46 3.28 -0.88
C ARG A 135 -26.44 3.64 0.24
N PHE A 136 -26.02 3.61 1.51
CA PHE A 136 -26.85 4.00 2.66
C PHE A 136 -26.84 5.52 2.86
N LEU A 137 -25.67 6.20 2.71
CA LEU A 137 -25.57 7.66 2.82
C LEU A 137 -26.31 8.42 1.71
N SER A 138 -26.65 7.77 0.61
CA SER A 138 -27.64 8.33 -0.33
C SER A 138 -29.06 8.31 0.25
N ARG A 139 -29.28 7.78 1.43
CA ARG A 139 -30.57 7.69 2.13
C ARG A 139 -30.68 8.47 3.43
N ASP A 140 -29.56 8.69 4.16
CA ASP A 140 -29.58 9.50 5.41
C ASP A 140 -28.19 10.10 5.68
N ALA A 141 -28.18 11.41 5.91
CA ALA A 141 -26.96 12.14 6.29
C ALA A 141 -26.81 12.13 7.83
N GLY A 142 -25.66 11.72 8.31
CA GLY A 142 -25.21 12.03 9.67
C GLY A 142 -24.59 10.85 10.42
N GLY A 143 -23.30 10.94 10.68
CA GLY A 143 -22.58 10.05 11.61
C GLY A 143 -21.07 10.25 11.53
N HIS A 144 -20.51 11.00 12.47
CA HIS A 144 -19.06 11.12 12.66
C HIS A 144 -18.55 9.88 13.41
N ALA A 145 -17.53 9.23 12.87
CA ALA A 145 -16.76 8.23 13.60
C ALA A 145 -15.63 8.92 14.35
N GLU A 146 -15.62 8.78 15.67
CA GLU A 146 -14.53 9.21 16.54
C GLU A 146 -13.33 8.27 16.36
N ALA A 147 -12.16 8.85 16.08
CA ALA A 147 -10.88 8.16 16.11
C ALA A 147 -10.42 8.06 17.56
N ALA A 148 -10.16 6.87 18.03
CA ALA A 148 -9.54 6.65 19.33
C ALA A 148 -8.01 6.84 19.18
N ASP A 149 -7.49 7.88 19.85
CA ASP A 149 -6.06 8.11 20.05
C ASP A 149 -5.53 7.09 21.06
N GLU A 150 -4.84 6.06 20.60
CA GLU A 150 -3.91 5.29 21.41
C GLU A 150 -2.49 5.69 21.02
N GLU A 151 -1.78 6.32 21.96
CA GLU A 151 -0.34 6.60 21.85
C GLU A 151 0.42 5.26 21.71
N ASN A 152 0.86 4.95 20.50
CA ASN A 152 1.71 3.82 20.21
C ASN A 152 3.11 4.31 19.81
N GLU A 153 4.13 3.77 20.50
CA GLU A 153 5.54 3.93 20.10
C GLU A 153 5.71 3.61 18.61
N PRO A 154 6.64 4.29 17.91
CA PRO A 154 6.86 4.08 16.48
C PRO A 154 7.47 2.69 16.26
N VAL A 155 6.62 1.70 16.11
CA VAL A 155 7.04 0.37 15.64
C VAL A 155 7.14 0.45 14.12
N GLU A 156 8.35 0.19 13.60
CA GLU A 156 8.60 0.08 12.16
C GLU A 156 7.53 -0.82 11.52
N PHE A 157 6.75 -0.22 10.63
CA PHE A 157 5.69 -0.93 9.93
C PHE A 157 6.19 -1.26 8.51
N PRO A 158 6.58 -2.51 8.21
CA PRO A 158 7.23 -2.87 6.95
C PRO A 158 6.43 -2.45 5.70
N LEU A 159 5.10 -2.44 5.79
CA LEU A 159 4.27 -1.99 4.68
C LEU A 159 4.39 -0.48 4.46
N LEU A 160 4.38 0.34 5.53
CA LEU A 160 4.53 1.80 5.39
C LEU A 160 5.90 2.15 4.83
N GLU A 161 6.95 1.46 5.25
CA GLU A 161 8.29 1.59 4.66
C GLU A 161 8.29 1.24 3.17
N LEU A 162 7.67 0.12 2.80
CA LEU A 162 7.54 -0.28 1.40
C LEU A 162 6.76 0.75 0.58
N LEU A 163 5.65 1.29 1.12
CA LEU A 163 4.87 2.33 0.44
C LEU A 163 5.69 3.62 0.29
N ARG A 164 6.47 4.00 1.31
CA ARG A 164 7.37 5.16 1.28
C ARG A 164 8.46 4.98 0.23
N GLU A 165 9.17 3.86 0.25
CA GLU A 165 10.17 3.52 -0.78
C GLU A 165 9.59 3.58 -2.19
N ALA A 166 8.36 3.10 -2.39
CA ALA A 166 7.70 3.12 -3.68
C ALA A 166 7.43 4.54 -4.18
N VAL A 167 7.02 5.44 -3.29
CA VAL A 167 6.82 6.87 -3.60
C VAL A 167 8.15 7.54 -3.92
N GLU A 168 9.16 7.34 -3.09
CA GLU A 168 10.50 7.90 -3.29
C GLU A 168 11.07 7.45 -4.64
N PHE A 169 10.96 6.15 -4.95
CA PHE A 169 11.38 5.61 -6.23
C PHE A 169 10.64 6.26 -7.41
N ALA A 170 9.31 6.36 -7.35
CA ALA A 170 8.50 6.91 -8.43
C ALA A 170 8.83 8.39 -8.72
N PHE A 171 9.07 9.19 -7.68
CA PHE A 171 9.47 10.59 -7.86
C PHE A 171 10.94 10.74 -8.26
N ALA A 172 11.80 9.82 -7.84
CA ALA A 172 13.19 9.80 -8.30
C ALA A 172 13.30 9.50 -9.79
N ASP A 173 12.43 8.67 -10.32
CA ASP A 173 12.37 8.29 -11.76
C ASP A 173 11.47 9.23 -12.59
N CYS A 174 10.74 10.14 -11.95
CA CYS A 174 9.84 11.09 -12.61
C CYS A 174 10.64 12.09 -13.46
N PRO A 175 10.25 12.35 -14.72
CA PRO A 175 10.83 13.44 -15.51
C PRO A 175 10.78 14.78 -14.76
N ALA A 176 11.86 15.55 -14.82
CA ALA A 176 11.96 16.80 -14.08
C ALA A 176 10.84 17.80 -14.42
N GLU A 177 10.42 17.86 -15.69
CA GLU A 177 9.31 18.70 -16.14
C GLU A 177 7.99 18.30 -15.51
N ASP A 178 7.71 16.98 -15.45
CA ASP A 178 6.50 16.43 -14.84
C ASP A 178 6.50 16.68 -13.33
N PHE A 179 7.64 16.50 -12.66
CA PHE A 179 7.79 16.78 -11.23
C PHE A 179 7.50 18.25 -10.91
N VAL A 180 8.13 19.18 -11.66
CA VAL A 180 7.90 20.64 -11.50
C VAL A 180 6.44 20.99 -11.75
N LEU A 181 5.82 20.41 -12.78
CA LEU A 181 4.41 20.66 -13.11
C LEU A 181 3.47 20.21 -11.97
N LEU A 182 3.72 19.03 -11.42
CA LEU A 182 2.96 18.51 -10.27
C LEU A 182 3.18 19.37 -9.02
N GLN A 183 4.41 19.82 -8.77
CA GLN A 183 4.73 20.71 -7.66
C GLN A 183 3.97 22.03 -7.76
N LEU A 184 4.02 22.68 -8.93
CA LEU A 184 3.33 23.98 -9.17
C LEU A 184 1.81 23.86 -8.98
N GLU A 185 1.18 22.76 -9.44
CA GLU A 185 -0.26 22.57 -9.25
C GLU A 185 -0.62 22.23 -7.80
N HIS A 186 0.13 21.33 -7.17
CA HIS A 186 -0.28 20.76 -5.89
C HIS A 186 0.29 21.49 -4.67
N TYR A 187 1.51 21.98 -4.73
CA TYR A 187 2.15 22.68 -3.63
C TYR A 187 1.93 24.19 -3.73
N ASP A 188 2.25 24.77 -4.89
CA ASP A 188 2.10 26.21 -5.11
C ASP A 188 0.66 26.60 -5.45
N GLN A 189 -0.26 25.65 -5.57
CA GLN A 189 -1.71 25.79 -5.82
C GLN A 189 -2.02 26.65 -7.06
N LEU A 190 -1.13 26.62 -8.08
CA LEU A 190 -1.34 27.37 -9.29
C LEU A 190 -2.49 26.82 -10.11
N GLU A 191 -3.34 27.71 -10.58
CA GLU A 191 -4.42 27.34 -11.49
C GLU A 191 -3.89 26.92 -12.86
N ARG A 192 -4.62 26.02 -13.53
CA ARG A 192 -4.27 25.56 -14.89
C ARG A 192 -4.12 26.71 -15.90
N GLY A 193 -4.78 27.85 -15.65
CA GLY A 193 -4.64 29.05 -16.47
C GLY A 193 -3.30 29.76 -16.28
N GLU A 194 -2.76 29.73 -15.09
CA GLU A 194 -1.45 30.27 -14.76
C GLU A 194 -0.34 29.39 -15.29
N LEU A 195 -0.48 28.08 -15.09
CA LEU A 195 0.41 27.08 -15.67
C LEU A 195 0.46 27.19 -17.21
N ALA A 196 -0.70 27.36 -17.86
CA ALA A 196 -0.76 27.53 -19.31
C ALA A 196 0.01 28.77 -19.79
N ARG A 197 -0.05 29.87 -19.04
CA ARG A 197 0.74 31.10 -19.35
C ARG A 197 2.23 30.86 -19.11
N MET A 198 2.61 30.19 -18.02
CA MET A 198 4.01 29.89 -17.69
C MET A 198 4.66 28.96 -18.71
N PHE A 199 3.95 27.92 -19.14
CA PHE A 199 4.46 26.96 -20.12
C PHE A 199 4.19 27.34 -21.59
N GLY A 200 3.58 28.50 -21.85
CA GLY A 200 3.32 29.00 -23.21
C GLY A 200 2.38 28.09 -24.03
N CYS A 201 1.44 27.40 -23.36
CA CYS A 201 0.57 26.42 -23.99
C CYS A 201 -0.92 26.63 -23.62
N SER A 202 -1.82 25.79 -24.15
CA SER A 202 -3.24 25.87 -23.82
C SER A 202 -3.56 25.19 -22.48
N LYS A 203 -4.67 25.60 -21.81
CA LYS A 203 -5.18 24.92 -20.59
C LYS A 203 -5.46 23.43 -20.84
N ALA A 204 -5.90 23.08 -22.05
CA ALA A 204 -6.13 21.68 -22.43
C ALA A 204 -4.81 20.89 -22.52
N THR A 205 -3.73 21.54 -22.98
CA THR A 205 -2.39 20.95 -22.99
C THR A 205 -1.88 20.71 -21.58
N VAL A 206 -1.98 21.70 -20.69
CA VAL A 206 -1.62 21.55 -19.26
C VAL A 206 -2.40 20.41 -18.61
N SER A 207 -3.71 20.32 -18.87
CA SER A 207 -4.51 19.23 -18.32
C SER A 207 -4.04 17.84 -18.77
N ARG A 208 -3.62 17.72 -20.03
CA ARG A 208 -3.03 16.45 -20.54
C ARG A 208 -1.67 16.16 -19.94
N MET A 209 -0.80 17.16 -19.80
CA MET A 209 0.51 17.03 -19.17
C MET A 209 0.36 16.57 -17.71
N LEU A 210 -0.50 17.23 -16.94
CA LEU A 210 -0.81 16.84 -15.55
C LEU A 210 -1.37 15.41 -15.42
N SER A 211 -2.26 15.04 -16.35
CA SER A 211 -2.80 13.67 -16.37
C SER A 211 -1.71 12.66 -16.68
N SER A 212 -0.84 12.94 -17.64
CA SER A 212 0.30 12.09 -18.00
C SER A 212 1.27 11.94 -16.83
N ALA A 213 1.66 13.05 -16.21
CA ALA A 213 2.57 13.06 -15.05
C ALA A 213 2.02 12.24 -13.87
N ARG A 214 0.72 12.39 -13.54
CA ARG A 214 0.07 11.60 -12.50
C ARG A 214 0.04 10.11 -12.83
N THR A 215 -0.27 9.78 -14.09
CA THR A 215 -0.27 8.40 -14.56
C THR A 215 1.14 7.79 -14.45
N GLY A 216 2.17 8.52 -14.89
CA GLY A 216 3.56 8.08 -14.80
C GLY A 216 3.97 7.76 -13.34
N VAL A 217 3.71 8.68 -12.41
CA VAL A 217 4.00 8.46 -10.98
C VAL A 217 3.20 7.26 -10.44
N SER A 218 1.91 7.14 -10.77
CA SER A 218 1.10 6.02 -10.27
C SER A 218 1.58 4.68 -10.82
N GLU A 219 1.92 4.60 -12.09
CA GLU A 219 2.44 3.38 -12.72
C GLU A 219 3.81 2.99 -12.15
N ALA A 220 4.72 3.95 -11.99
CA ALA A 220 6.03 3.70 -11.39
C ALA A 220 5.91 3.17 -9.95
N THR A 221 5.07 3.82 -9.12
CA THR A 221 4.78 3.38 -7.75
C THR A 221 4.23 1.96 -7.72
N MET A 222 3.19 1.69 -8.52
CA MET A 222 2.54 0.37 -8.53
C MET A 222 3.44 -0.72 -9.10
N ASN A 223 4.30 -0.40 -10.06
CA ASN A 223 5.28 -1.35 -10.60
C ASN A 223 6.36 -1.68 -9.57
N PHE A 224 6.86 -0.68 -8.84
CA PHE A 224 7.80 -0.90 -7.74
C PHE A 224 7.20 -1.83 -6.68
N LEU A 225 5.98 -1.57 -6.24
CA LEU A 225 5.28 -2.39 -5.24
C LEU A 225 5.14 -3.84 -5.71
N ARG A 226 4.70 -4.07 -6.97
CA ARG A 226 4.57 -5.43 -7.54
C ARG A 226 5.90 -6.17 -7.65
N GLN A 227 7.00 -5.46 -7.88
CA GLN A 227 8.32 -6.07 -7.92
C GLN A 227 8.84 -6.46 -6.54
N ARG A 228 8.50 -5.66 -5.51
CA ARG A 228 8.94 -5.90 -4.13
C ARG A 228 8.06 -6.92 -3.40
N ASP A 229 6.77 -6.85 -3.61
CA ASP A 229 5.79 -7.78 -3.05
C ASP A 229 4.77 -8.19 -4.13
N PRO A 230 5.06 -9.28 -4.89
CA PRO A 230 4.16 -9.78 -5.94
C PRO A 230 2.78 -10.22 -5.44
N TRP A 231 2.65 -10.46 -4.13
CA TRP A 231 1.41 -10.91 -3.50
C TRP A 231 0.51 -9.76 -3.07
N LEU A 232 1.02 -8.52 -3.05
CA LEU A 232 0.29 -7.33 -2.67
C LEU A 232 -0.67 -6.92 -3.80
N GLU A 233 -1.97 -7.19 -3.62
CA GLU A 233 -3.05 -6.84 -4.55
C GLU A 233 -3.59 -5.42 -4.29
N LEU A 234 -2.70 -4.42 -4.22
CA LEU A 234 -3.05 -3.04 -3.98
C LEU A 234 -3.48 -2.36 -5.29
N LYS A 235 -4.52 -1.52 -5.21
CA LYS A 235 -4.92 -0.61 -6.30
C LYS A 235 -4.46 0.80 -5.97
N TRP A 236 -4.33 1.65 -7.01
CA TRP A 236 -3.90 3.03 -6.82
C TRP A 236 -4.79 3.82 -5.85
N GLU A 237 -6.10 3.63 -5.94
CA GLU A 237 -7.07 4.28 -5.05
C GLU A 237 -6.88 3.88 -3.58
N ASP A 238 -6.59 2.60 -3.33
CA ASP A 238 -6.34 2.09 -1.97
C ASP A 238 -4.99 2.58 -1.45
N PHE A 239 -3.98 2.64 -2.33
CA PHE A 239 -2.68 3.22 -2.01
C PHE A 239 -2.82 4.68 -1.55
N LEU A 240 -3.57 5.50 -2.30
CA LEU A 240 -3.84 6.89 -1.91
C LEU A 240 -4.60 7.00 -0.59
N GLU A 241 -5.55 6.10 -0.33
CA GLU A 241 -6.29 6.06 0.93
C GLU A 241 -5.39 5.67 2.10
N LEU A 242 -4.52 4.69 1.93
CA LEU A 242 -3.52 4.33 2.93
C LEU A 242 -2.57 5.48 3.24
N CYS A 243 -2.05 6.15 2.22
CA CYS A 243 -1.20 7.33 2.42
C CYS A 243 -1.94 8.46 3.15
N ARG A 244 -3.25 8.63 2.91
CA ARG A 244 -4.07 9.64 3.57
C ARG A 244 -4.31 9.32 5.05
N THR A 245 -4.59 8.05 5.36
CA THR A 245 -4.87 7.61 6.74
C THR A 245 -3.60 7.50 7.58
N ALA A 246 -2.47 7.18 6.95
CA ALA A 246 -1.17 7.04 7.60
C ALA A 246 -0.34 8.34 7.63
N THR A 247 -0.91 9.47 7.20
CA THR A 247 -0.18 10.75 7.02
C THR A 247 0.70 11.15 8.21
N PRO A 248 0.27 11.08 9.48
CA PRO A 248 1.14 11.46 10.60
C PRO A 248 2.35 10.53 10.79
N ALA A 249 2.15 9.22 10.62
CA ALA A 249 3.22 8.23 10.74
C ALA A 249 4.12 8.17 9.50
N PHE A 250 3.58 8.54 8.32
CA PHE A 250 4.24 8.44 7.04
C PHE A 250 5.16 9.64 6.75
N PHE A 251 4.73 10.84 7.16
CA PHE A 251 5.39 12.09 6.77
C PHE A 251 5.99 12.87 7.95
N GLY A 252 5.89 12.35 9.18
CA GLY A 252 6.19 13.09 10.39
C GLY A 252 5.14 14.17 10.67
N THR A 253 5.08 14.67 11.90
CA THR A 253 4.26 15.83 12.25
C THR A 253 4.60 17.00 11.32
N ILE A 254 3.59 17.50 10.62
CA ILE A 254 3.68 18.72 9.84
C ILE A 254 3.65 19.84 10.87
N ASP A 255 4.83 20.25 11.36
CA ASP A 255 4.92 21.51 12.11
C ASP A 255 4.59 22.62 11.11
N GLU A 256 3.51 23.35 11.39
CA GLU A 256 3.06 24.55 10.67
C GLU A 256 4.07 25.71 10.81
#